data_e16ed708b6f66f58e4d8ecade16e3f02
#
_entry.id   e16ed708b6f66f58e4d8ecade16e3f02
#
_cell.length_a   1.000
_cell.length_b   1.000
_cell.length_c   1.000
_cell.angle_alpha   90.00
_cell.angle_beta   90.00
_cell.angle_gamma   90.00
#
_symmetry.space_group_name_H-M   'P 1'
#
loop_
_entity.id
_entity.type
_entity.pdbx_description
1 polymer ?
#
loop_
_entity_poly.entity_id
_entity_poly.type
_entity_poly.pdbx_seq_one_letter_code
_entity_poly.pdbx_strand_id
1 'polypeptide(L)'
;MSTTLTVDDLRFDVRRSGRRRTLQITVERGGSLLLSAPPGVDESSLRDFVNEKRFWIYTRLAEKELLRRVVPRKEFVGGEGFLYLGRSYRLKLVDVQAVPLKFSAGRFQLRRNEVGDGREHFIRWYSERAREKLAGLVKELQARMEVQPAGVKVQDLGYRWGSCGKGDWLYFHWKTILLPPRIVEYVAAHEIAHLHEPHHTQEFWLRLERAMPDYAQRKTWLAERGVGVEGL
;
A
#
# COMPACT_ATOMS: atom_id res chain seq x y z
N MET A 1 8.50 11.27 -19.53
CA MET A 1 8.17 10.13 -20.41
C MET A 1 8.71 8.87 -19.75
N SER A 2 7.87 7.87 -19.53
CA SER A 2 8.32 6.57 -19.03
C SER A 2 8.90 5.80 -20.21
N THR A 3 10.17 5.46 -20.14
CA THR A 3 10.86 4.64 -21.15
C THR A 3 10.81 3.20 -20.67
N THR A 4 10.49 2.26 -21.54
CA THR A 4 10.51 0.82 -21.22
C THR A 4 11.84 0.21 -21.66
N LEU A 5 12.46 -0.60 -20.81
CA LEU A 5 13.65 -1.41 -21.12
C LEU A 5 13.26 -2.89 -21.02
N THR A 6 13.58 -3.66 -22.06
CA THR A 6 13.42 -5.12 -22.03
C THR A 6 14.82 -5.77 -22.06
N VAL A 7 15.07 -6.65 -21.08
CA VAL A 7 16.28 -7.45 -21.00
C VAL A 7 15.83 -8.90 -20.89
N ASP A 8 16.03 -9.67 -21.94
CA ASP A 8 15.47 -11.03 -22.13
C ASP A 8 13.94 -11.04 -21.93
N ASP A 9 13.44 -11.79 -20.96
CA ASP A 9 12.03 -11.90 -20.57
C ASP A 9 11.59 -10.87 -19.52
N LEU A 10 12.52 -10.04 -19.01
CA LEU A 10 12.25 -9.04 -17.99
C LEU A 10 11.96 -7.68 -18.63
N ARG A 11 10.78 -7.13 -18.36
CA ARG A 11 10.34 -5.81 -18.81
C ARG A 11 10.32 -4.81 -17.66
N PHE A 12 11.06 -3.72 -17.80
CA PHE A 12 11.21 -2.67 -16.79
C PHE A 12 10.55 -1.37 -17.24
N ASP A 13 9.85 -0.71 -16.33
CA ASP A 13 9.54 0.72 -16.45
C ASP A 13 10.73 1.52 -15.96
N VAL A 14 11.36 2.29 -16.86
CA VAL A 14 12.56 3.08 -16.52
C VAL A 14 12.16 4.48 -16.07
N ARG A 15 12.56 4.86 -14.86
CA ARG A 15 12.39 6.20 -14.31
C ARG A 15 13.74 6.88 -14.12
N ARG A 16 13.94 8.00 -14.79
CA ARG A 16 15.15 8.82 -14.66
C ARG A 16 14.88 10.00 -13.73
N SER A 17 15.81 10.27 -12.81
CA SER A 17 15.69 11.39 -11.86
C SER A 17 17.04 12.02 -11.56
N GLY A 18 17.17 13.35 -11.75
CA GLY A 18 18.37 14.14 -11.44
C GLY A 18 18.77 14.15 -9.97
N ARG A 19 17.88 13.68 -9.07
CA ARG A 19 18.18 13.52 -7.64
C ARG A 19 18.87 12.21 -7.31
N ARG A 20 18.93 11.27 -8.27
CA ARG A 20 19.54 9.95 -8.06
C ARG A 20 21.00 9.95 -8.48
N ARG A 21 21.82 9.22 -7.71
CA ARG A 21 23.23 8.97 -8.01
C ARG A 21 23.52 7.50 -8.30
N THR A 22 22.56 6.59 -8.05
CA THR A 22 22.73 5.15 -8.19
C THR A 22 21.57 4.52 -8.95
N LEU A 23 21.82 3.36 -9.56
CA LEU A 23 20.80 2.48 -10.13
C LEU A 23 20.06 1.72 -9.04
N GLN A 24 18.78 1.49 -9.24
CA GLN A 24 17.96 0.68 -8.31
C GLN A 24 16.90 -0.08 -9.09
N ILE A 25 16.76 -1.37 -8.79
CA ILE A 25 15.63 -2.19 -9.24
C ILE A 25 14.65 -2.36 -8.09
N THR A 26 13.37 -2.17 -8.40
CA THR A 26 12.27 -2.43 -7.48
C THR A 26 11.34 -3.44 -8.14
N VAL A 27 11.07 -4.55 -7.46
CA VAL A 27 10.01 -5.48 -7.83
C VAL A 27 8.75 -5.04 -7.11
N GLU A 28 7.79 -4.48 -7.84
CA GLU A 28 6.55 -3.98 -7.28
C GLU A 28 5.64 -5.12 -6.78
N ARG A 29 4.58 -4.79 -6.04
CA ARG A 29 3.70 -5.78 -5.41
C ARG A 29 3.03 -6.71 -6.44
N GLY A 30 2.66 -6.18 -7.60
CA GLY A 30 2.06 -6.94 -8.71
C GLY A 30 3.06 -7.72 -9.57
N GLY A 31 4.37 -7.71 -9.25
CA GLY A 31 5.42 -8.33 -10.06
C GLY A 31 5.98 -7.42 -11.15
N SER A 32 5.48 -6.20 -11.34
CA SER A 32 6.05 -5.23 -12.25
C SER A 32 7.44 -4.79 -11.79
N LEU A 33 8.33 -4.55 -12.77
CA LEU A 33 9.72 -4.20 -12.52
C LEU A 33 9.95 -2.72 -12.82
N LEU A 34 10.42 -1.98 -11.81
CA LEU A 34 10.80 -0.58 -11.93
C LEU A 34 12.31 -0.45 -11.85
N LEU A 35 12.94 0.13 -12.88
CA LEU A 35 14.35 0.49 -12.89
C LEU A 35 14.48 2.01 -12.75
N SER A 36 15.07 2.44 -11.65
CA SER A 36 15.31 3.85 -11.38
C SER A 36 16.78 4.18 -11.62
N ALA A 37 17.05 5.24 -12.41
CA ALA A 37 18.38 5.62 -12.86
C ALA A 37 18.64 7.12 -12.73
N PRO A 38 19.92 7.56 -12.59
CA PRO A 38 20.33 8.94 -12.85
C PRO A 38 20.08 9.33 -14.32
N PRO A 39 19.97 10.63 -14.65
CA PRO A 39 19.99 11.08 -16.04
C PRO A 39 21.36 10.77 -16.66
N GLY A 40 21.38 10.50 -17.96
CA GLY A 40 22.62 10.27 -18.71
C GLY A 40 23.21 8.86 -18.66
N VAL A 41 22.68 7.95 -17.84
CA VAL A 41 23.10 6.55 -17.88
C VAL A 41 22.63 5.92 -19.19
N ASP A 42 23.55 5.33 -19.94
CA ASP A 42 23.26 4.66 -21.21
C ASP A 42 22.51 3.35 -21.01
N GLU A 43 21.92 2.83 -22.09
CA GLU A 43 21.13 1.60 -22.04
C GLU A 43 21.99 0.36 -21.77
N SER A 44 23.24 0.34 -22.22
CA SER A 44 24.15 -0.79 -21.98
C SER A 44 24.44 -0.94 -20.49
N SER A 45 24.75 0.14 -19.80
CA SER A 45 24.95 0.15 -18.34
C SER A 45 23.71 -0.29 -17.57
N LEU A 46 22.51 0.06 -18.06
CA LEU A 46 21.26 -0.43 -17.45
C LEU A 46 21.09 -1.93 -17.63
N ARG A 47 21.42 -2.46 -18.81
CA ARG A 47 21.38 -3.92 -19.11
C ARG A 47 22.37 -4.69 -18.25
N ASP A 48 23.59 -4.20 -18.13
CA ASP A 48 24.65 -4.82 -17.31
C ASP A 48 24.22 -4.89 -15.83
N PHE A 49 23.65 -3.81 -15.31
CA PHE A 49 23.11 -3.80 -13.95
C PHE A 49 21.94 -4.78 -13.74
N VAL A 50 21.04 -4.90 -14.72
CA VAL A 50 19.96 -5.90 -14.67
C VAL A 50 20.54 -7.31 -14.68
N ASN A 51 21.52 -7.59 -15.53
CA ASN A 51 22.16 -8.90 -15.61
C ASN A 51 22.89 -9.25 -14.31
N GLU A 52 23.62 -8.31 -13.70
CA GLU A 52 24.23 -8.49 -12.37
C GLU A 52 23.21 -8.88 -11.29
N LYS A 53 22.03 -8.24 -11.32
CA LYS A 53 20.97 -8.48 -10.32
C LYS A 53 19.97 -9.56 -10.73
N ARG A 54 20.19 -10.24 -11.86
CA ARG A 54 19.23 -11.18 -12.47
C ARG A 54 18.73 -12.25 -11.50
N PHE A 55 19.63 -12.93 -10.80
CA PHE A 55 19.26 -13.95 -9.81
C PHE A 55 18.38 -13.40 -8.71
N TRP A 56 18.72 -12.23 -8.17
CA TRP A 56 17.92 -11.54 -7.16
C TRP A 56 16.52 -11.17 -7.69
N ILE A 57 16.42 -10.70 -8.93
CA ILE A 57 15.14 -10.32 -9.55
C ILE A 57 14.23 -11.55 -9.65
N TYR A 58 14.72 -12.67 -10.19
CA TYR A 58 13.93 -13.89 -10.30
C TYR A 58 13.53 -14.48 -8.94
N THR A 59 14.41 -14.43 -7.96
CA THR A 59 14.08 -14.84 -6.59
C THR A 59 12.93 -14.02 -6.05
N ARG A 60 12.97 -12.70 -6.23
CA ARG A 60 11.91 -11.80 -5.78
C ARG A 60 10.59 -11.96 -6.55
N LEU A 61 10.68 -12.25 -7.85
CA LEU A 61 9.50 -12.55 -8.65
C LEU A 61 8.86 -13.88 -8.22
N ALA A 62 9.66 -14.91 -8.01
CA ALA A 62 9.18 -16.21 -7.55
C ALA A 62 8.54 -16.12 -6.15
N GLU A 63 9.17 -15.41 -5.21
CA GLU A 63 8.57 -15.14 -3.89
C GLU A 63 7.21 -14.45 -4.02
N LYS A 64 7.09 -13.47 -4.92
CA LYS A 64 5.83 -12.76 -5.16
C LYS A 64 4.79 -13.61 -5.88
N GLU A 65 5.20 -14.46 -6.81
CA GLU A 65 4.31 -15.40 -7.50
C GLU A 65 3.71 -16.40 -6.50
N LEU A 66 4.53 -16.96 -5.59
CA LEU A 66 4.05 -17.82 -4.51
C LEU A 66 3.06 -17.12 -3.56
N LEU A 67 3.24 -15.81 -3.35
CA LEU A 67 2.34 -14.99 -2.54
C LEU A 67 1.13 -14.47 -3.33
N ARG A 68 1.16 -14.59 -4.66
CA ARG A 68 0.11 -14.10 -5.56
C ARG A 68 -1.12 -15.00 -5.51
N ARG A 69 -2.01 -14.70 -4.59
CA ARG A 69 -3.38 -15.22 -4.65
C ARG A 69 -4.14 -14.43 -5.71
N VAL A 70 -4.72 -15.12 -6.67
CA VAL A 70 -5.69 -14.51 -7.58
C VAL A 70 -6.86 -14.05 -6.72
N VAL A 71 -6.97 -12.74 -6.50
CA VAL A 71 -8.12 -12.17 -5.80
C VAL A 71 -9.22 -11.97 -6.84
N PRO A 72 -10.35 -12.70 -6.76
CA PRO A 72 -11.45 -12.55 -7.69
C PRO A 72 -11.96 -11.11 -7.69
N ARG A 73 -12.26 -10.59 -8.88
CA ARG A 73 -12.90 -9.28 -9.02
C ARG A 73 -14.27 -9.31 -8.34
N LYS A 74 -14.62 -8.24 -7.63
CA LYS A 74 -15.90 -8.10 -6.95
C LYS A 74 -17.03 -7.88 -7.95
N GLU A 75 -18.13 -8.60 -7.73
CA GLU A 75 -19.35 -8.54 -8.55
C GLU A 75 -20.45 -7.70 -7.90
N PHE A 76 -20.28 -7.33 -6.63
CA PHE A 76 -21.22 -6.57 -5.80
C PHE A 76 -22.59 -7.25 -5.66
N VAL A 77 -22.57 -8.58 -5.53
CA VAL A 77 -23.79 -9.40 -5.35
C VAL A 77 -24.09 -9.64 -3.87
N GLY A 78 -25.36 -9.92 -3.58
CA GLY A 78 -25.80 -10.22 -2.21
C GLY A 78 -25.06 -11.44 -1.62
N GLY A 79 -24.53 -11.29 -0.39
CA GLY A 79 -23.76 -12.32 0.27
C GLY A 79 -22.26 -12.27 0.00
N GLU A 80 -21.78 -11.48 -0.98
CA GLU A 80 -20.36 -11.32 -1.26
C GLU A 80 -19.62 -10.71 -0.06
N GLY A 81 -18.38 -11.17 0.18
CA GLY A 81 -17.56 -10.73 1.30
C GLY A 81 -16.69 -9.52 0.97
N PHE A 82 -16.66 -8.53 1.86
CA PHE A 82 -15.83 -7.34 1.76
C PHE A 82 -15.02 -7.16 3.03
N LEU A 83 -13.72 -6.93 2.90
CA LEU A 83 -12.82 -6.76 4.04
C LEU A 83 -13.00 -5.37 4.67
N TYR A 84 -12.94 -5.34 6.00
CA TYR A 84 -12.83 -4.12 6.80
C TYR A 84 -12.15 -4.44 8.13
N LEU A 85 -11.05 -3.76 8.43
CA LEU A 85 -10.22 -3.99 9.62
C LEU A 85 -9.86 -5.48 9.84
N GLY A 86 -9.47 -6.16 8.75
CA GLY A 86 -9.01 -7.54 8.76
C GLY A 86 -10.12 -8.59 8.85
N ARG A 87 -11.38 -8.19 8.85
CA ARG A 87 -12.55 -9.09 8.87
C ARG A 87 -13.35 -8.98 7.58
N SER A 88 -13.93 -10.09 7.14
CA SER A 88 -14.82 -10.12 5.98
C SER A 88 -16.28 -9.97 6.43
N TYR A 89 -16.97 -9.00 5.82
CA TYR A 89 -18.38 -8.71 6.09
C TYR A 89 -19.21 -8.91 4.83
N ARG A 90 -20.40 -9.46 4.97
CA ARG A 90 -21.30 -9.78 3.87
C ARG A 90 -21.98 -8.53 3.33
N LEU A 91 -22.10 -8.44 2.00
CA LEU A 91 -22.91 -7.44 1.32
C LEU A 91 -24.39 -7.81 1.38
N LYS A 92 -25.24 -6.84 1.67
CA LYS A 92 -26.68 -6.90 1.52
C LYS A 92 -27.12 -5.86 0.51
N LEU A 93 -27.82 -6.26 -0.54
CA LEU A 93 -28.48 -5.33 -1.43
C LEU A 93 -29.81 -4.89 -0.82
N VAL A 94 -30.06 -3.58 -0.85
CA VAL A 94 -31.28 -2.96 -0.33
C VAL A 94 -31.90 -2.06 -1.38
N ASP A 95 -33.23 -1.92 -1.35
CA ASP A 95 -33.92 -1.10 -2.33
C ASP A 95 -33.94 0.38 -1.94
N VAL A 96 -34.06 0.67 -0.62
CA VAL A 96 -34.16 2.04 -0.10
C VAL A 96 -33.22 2.26 1.07
N GLN A 97 -32.38 3.28 0.99
CA GLN A 97 -31.61 3.87 2.10
C GLN A 97 -31.12 5.27 1.72
N ALA A 98 -30.76 6.09 2.70
CA ALA A 98 -30.38 7.49 2.49
C ALA A 98 -29.08 7.67 1.66
N VAL A 99 -28.11 6.78 1.82
CA VAL A 99 -26.80 6.83 1.13
C VAL A 99 -26.60 5.58 0.26
N PRO A 100 -25.83 5.66 -0.84
CA PRO A 100 -25.59 4.49 -1.70
C PRO A 100 -25.03 3.28 -0.97
N LEU A 101 -24.01 3.48 -0.12
CA LEU A 101 -23.36 2.43 0.66
C LEU A 101 -23.26 2.84 2.13
N LYS A 102 -23.60 1.94 3.05
CA LYS A 102 -23.32 2.07 4.48
C LYS A 102 -22.89 0.75 5.10
N PHE A 103 -22.23 0.84 6.24
CA PHE A 103 -21.95 -0.32 7.10
C PHE A 103 -22.82 -0.23 8.35
N SER A 104 -23.65 -1.24 8.56
CA SER A 104 -24.60 -1.27 9.68
C SER A 104 -24.90 -2.71 10.07
N ALA A 105 -25.07 -2.96 11.37
CA ALA A 105 -25.37 -4.29 11.92
C ALA A 105 -24.43 -5.40 11.40
N GLY A 106 -23.13 -5.11 11.29
CA GLY A 106 -22.11 -6.05 10.85
C GLY A 106 -22.18 -6.44 9.36
N ARG A 107 -22.82 -5.62 8.53
CA ARG A 107 -22.95 -5.87 7.08
C ARG A 107 -22.77 -4.59 6.29
N PHE A 108 -22.22 -4.71 5.10
CA PHE A 108 -22.33 -3.66 4.09
C PHE A 108 -23.72 -3.69 3.46
N GLN A 109 -24.31 -2.51 3.28
CA GLN A 109 -25.62 -2.36 2.64
C GLN A 109 -25.44 -1.42 1.45
N LEU A 110 -25.66 -1.94 0.24
CA LEU A 110 -25.56 -1.20 -1.02
C LEU A 110 -26.94 -1.11 -1.65
N ARG A 111 -27.34 0.07 -2.11
CA ARG A 111 -28.56 0.19 -2.89
C ARG A 111 -28.45 -0.64 -4.19
N ARG A 112 -29.52 -1.37 -4.52
CA ARG A 112 -29.55 -2.26 -5.69
C ARG A 112 -29.32 -1.51 -7.00
N ASN A 113 -29.83 -0.29 -7.12
CA ASN A 113 -29.64 0.55 -8.31
C ASN A 113 -28.24 1.19 -8.39
N GLU A 114 -27.40 1.02 -7.39
CA GLU A 114 -26.02 1.55 -7.31
C GLU A 114 -24.94 0.46 -7.50
N VAL A 115 -25.34 -0.76 -7.85
CA VAL A 115 -24.41 -1.89 -8.04
C VAL A 115 -23.39 -1.59 -9.14
N GLY A 116 -23.80 -0.88 -10.23
CA GLY A 116 -22.91 -0.49 -11.31
C GLY A 116 -21.73 0.35 -10.84
N ASP A 117 -21.95 1.24 -9.86
CA ASP A 117 -20.94 2.12 -9.24
C ASP A 117 -20.46 1.58 -7.90
N GLY A 118 -20.70 0.30 -7.61
CA GLY A 118 -20.38 -0.33 -6.33
C GLY A 118 -18.93 -0.16 -5.91
N ARG A 119 -17.99 -0.26 -6.87
CA ARG A 119 -16.56 -0.07 -6.63
C ARG A 119 -16.25 1.34 -6.10
N GLU A 120 -16.80 2.37 -6.74
CA GLU A 120 -16.61 3.78 -6.39
C GLU A 120 -17.20 4.09 -5.01
N HIS A 121 -18.37 3.54 -4.69
CA HIS A 121 -19.00 3.68 -3.38
C HIS A 121 -18.17 3.03 -2.27
N PHE A 122 -17.60 1.84 -2.51
CA PHE A 122 -16.71 1.19 -1.56
C PHE A 122 -15.40 1.96 -1.37
N ILE A 123 -14.74 2.42 -2.44
CA ILE A 123 -13.51 3.21 -2.36
C ILE A 123 -13.76 4.49 -1.56
N ARG A 124 -14.86 5.20 -1.81
CA ARG A 124 -15.23 6.41 -1.06
C ARG A 124 -15.41 6.11 0.42
N TRP A 125 -16.22 5.10 0.73
CA TRP A 125 -16.49 4.68 2.09
C TRP A 125 -15.21 4.27 2.84
N TYR A 126 -14.37 3.44 2.21
CA TYR A 126 -13.08 3.04 2.79
C TYR A 126 -12.15 4.24 3.00
N SER A 127 -12.10 5.17 2.06
CA SER A 127 -11.28 6.37 2.16
C SER A 127 -11.68 7.25 3.36
N GLU A 128 -12.98 7.40 3.60
CA GLU A 128 -13.51 8.13 4.76
C GLU A 128 -13.14 7.44 6.07
N ARG A 129 -13.40 6.13 6.17
CA ARG A 129 -13.04 5.33 7.37
C ARG A 129 -11.53 5.27 7.61
N ALA A 130 -10.73 5.15 6.53
CA ALA A 130 -9.28 5.21 6.62
C ALA A 130 -8.79 6.55 7.17
N ARG A 131 -9.35 7.67 6.67
CA ARG A 131 -8.98 9.01 7.15
C ARG A 131 -9.25 9.18 8.63
N GLU A 132 -10.44 8.82 9.09
CA GLU A 132 -10.81 8.91 10.51
C GLU A 132 -9.90 8.04 11.38
N LYS A 133 -9.73 6.76 11.01
CA LYS A 133 -8.92 5.81 11.79
C LYS A 133 -7.45 6.20 11.84
N LEU A 134 -6.87 6.56 10.69
CA LEU A 134 -5.46 6.92 10.59
C LEU A 134 -5.16 8.26 11.26
N ALA A 135 -6.05 9.25 11.17
CA ALA A 135 -5.89 10.51 11.90
C ALA A 135 -5.88 10.29 13.43
N GLY A 136 -6.76 9.43 13.93
CA GLY A 136 -6.76 9.02 15.34
C GLY A 136 -5.46 8.34 15.76
N LEU A 137 -5.01 7.34 14.98
CA LEU A 137 -3.75 6.62 15.25
C LEU A 137 -2.52 7.53 15.19
N VAL A 138 -2.46 8.42 14.19
CA VAL A 138 -1.36 9.38 14.07
C VAL A 138 -1.32 10.31 15.28
N LYS A 139 -2.48 10.79 15.76
CA LYS A 139 -2.57 11.62 16.97
C LYS A 139 -2.07 10.88 18.23
N GLU A 140 -2.34 9.58 18.36
CA GLU A 140 -1.86 8.76 19.47
C GLU A 140 -0.34 8.50 19.38
N LEU A 141 0.15 8.17 18.18
CA LEU A 141 1.54 7.81 17.93
C LEU A 141 2.48 9.02 17.93
N GLN A 142 2.03 10.18 17.48
CA GLN A 142 2.87 11.39 17.41
C GLN A 142 3.45 11.80 18.77
N ALA A 143 2.68 11.65 19.85
CA ALA A 143 3.16 11.94 21.22
C ALA A 143 4.21 10.90 21.66
N ARG A 144 3.99 9.62 21.35
CA ARG A 144 4.91 8.51 21.68
C ARG A 144 6.21 8.58 20.90
N MET A 145 6.16 9.05 19.65
CA MET A 145 7.30 9.11 18.74
C MET A 145 7.93 10.50 18.67
N GLU A 146 7.45 11.47 19.49
CA GLU A 146 7.99 12.82 19.60
C GLU A 146 8.09 13.56 18.26
N VAL A 147 7.03 13.49 17.45
CA VAL A 147 6.93 14.13 16.13
C VAL A 147 5.63 14.90 15.99
N GLN A 148 5.59 15.82 15.01
CA GLN A 148 4.41 16.60 14.72
C GLN A 148 4.15 16.63 13.21
N PRO A 149 3.44 15.62 12.66
CA PRO A 149 3.09 15.60 11.25
C PRO A 149 2.15 16.75 10.90
N ALA A 150 2.25 17.28 9.68
CA ALA A 150 1.38 18.34 9.18
C ALA A 150 -0.08 17.86 9.01
N GLY A 151 -0.28 16.56 8.83
CA GLY A 151 -1.59 15.96 8.74
C GLY A 151 -1.61 14.64 7.98
N VAL A 152 -2.82 14.12 7.78
CA VAL A 152 -3.08 12.82 7.12
C VAL A 152 -3.89 13.04 5.86
N LYS A 153 -3.47 12.42 4.77
CA LYS A 153 -4.21 12.33 3.49
C LYS A 153 -4.40 10.86 3.10
N VAL A 154 -5.60 10.55 2.62
CA VAL A 154 -5.93 9.22 2.10
C VAL A 154 -6.26 9.34 0.63
N GLN A 155 -5.54 8.56 -0.19
CA GLN A 155 -5.67 8.55 -1.64
C GLN A 155 -5.20 7.21 -2.23
N ASP A 156 -5.29 7.04 -3.53
CA ASP A 156 -4.64 5.93 -4.22
C ASP A 156 -3.12 6.21 -4.28
N LEU A 157 -2.32 5.30 -3.74
CA LEU A 157 -0.86 5.35 -3.77
C LEU A 157 -0.26 4.23 -4.64
N GLY A 158 -1.08 3.62 -5.48
CA GLY A 158 -0.70 2.46 -6.27
C GLY A 158 -0.33 1.29 -5.37
N TYR A 159 0.92 0.85 -5.43
CA TYR A 159 1.42 -0.31 -4.68
C TYR A 159 1.83 -0.02 -3.22
N ARG A 160 1.91 1.24 -2.80
CA ARG A 160 2.34 1.62 -1.45
C ARG A 160 1.17 1.67 -0.49
N TRP A 161 1.40 1.23 0.75
CA TRP A 161 0.43 1.36 1.85
C TRP A 161 0.42 2.77 2.45
N GLY A 162 1.59 3.39 2.49
CA GLY A 162 1.79 4.75 2.97
C GLY A 162 2.97 5.44 2.31
N SER A 163 3.17 6.71 2.63
CA SER A 163 4.30 7.53 2.21
C SER A 163 4.38 8.78 3.06
N CYS A 164 5.55 9.08 3.61
CA CYS A 164 5.85 10.40 4.15
C CYS A 164 6.25 11.32 2.99
N GLY A 165 5.60 12.47 2.86
CA GLY A 165 5.81 13.43 1.78
C GLY A 165 6.42 14.74 2.25
N LYS A 166 6.62 15.66 1.30
CA LYS A 166 7.16 16.99 1.61
C LYS A 166 6.26 17.74 2.60
N GLY A 167 6.91 18.49 3.52
CA GLY A 167 6.22 19.29 4.52
C GLY A 167 5.47 18.42 5.54
N ASP A 168 6.04 17.27 5.87
CA ASP A 168 5.61 16.38 6.95
C ASP A 168 4.16 15.85 6.83
N TRP A 169 3.66 15.82 5.59
CA TRP A 169 2.38 15.19 5.29
C TRP A 169 2.51 13.69 5.21
N LEU A 170 1.61 12.97 5.92
CA LEU A 170 1.48 11.53 5.85
C LEU A 170 0.38 11.15 4.86
N TYR A 171 0.74 10.33 3.89
CA TYR A 171 -0.17 9.81 2.87
C TYR A 171 -0.40 8.33 3.11
N PHE A 172 -1.66 7.88 3.03
CA PHE A 172 -2.02 6.48 3.16
C PHE A 172 -2.91 6.04 2.01
N HIS A 173 -2.73 4.78 1.59
CA HIS A 173 -3.63 4.18 0.64
C HIS A 173 -4.97 3.87 1.31
N TRP A 174 -6.09 4.08 0.61
CA TRP A 174 -7.41 3.76 1.14
C TRP A 174 -7.55 2.27 1.52
N LYS A 175 -6.83 1.35 0.86
CA LYS A 175 -6.79 -0.08 1.19
C LYS A 175 -6.21 -0.37 2.58
N THR A 176 -5.49 0.55 3.19
CA THR A 176 -4.91 0.37 4.53
C THR A 176 -5.99 0.01 5.57
N ILE A 177 -7.22 0.53 5.40
CA ILE A 177 -8.33 0.21 6.31
C ILE A 177 -8.88 -1.23 6.17
N LEU A 178 -8.48 -1.95 5.13
CA LEU A 178 -8.82 -3.36 4.94
C LEU A 178 -7.95 -4.29 5.81
N LEU A 179 -6.77 -3.82 6.23
CA LEU A 179 -5.81 -4.55 7.05
C LEU A 179 -6.32 -4.75 8.49
N PRO A 180 -5.84 -5.78 9.21
CA PRO A 180 -6.08 -5.90 10.65
C PRO A 180 -5.63 -4.64 11.42
N PRO A 181 -6.32 -4.25 12.50
CA PRO A 181 -6.03 -3.00 13.23
C PRO A 181 -4.56 -2.85 13.63
N ARG A 182 -3.92 -3.92 14.11
CA ARG A 182 -2.49 -3.93 14.47
C ARG A 182 -1.57 -3.64 13.28
N ILE A 183 -1.98 -4.02 12.07
CA ILE A 183 -1.20 -3.77 10.84
C ILE A 183 -1.44 -2.35 10.33
N VAL A 184 -2.66 -1.82 10.46
CA VAL A 184 -2.96 -0.40 10.20
C VAL A 184 -2.09 0.49 11.10
N GLU A 185 -1.99 0.15 12.40
CA GLU A 185 -1.13 0.85 13.36
C GLU A 185 0.35 0.78 12.95
N TYR A 186 0.84 -0.39 12.51
CA TYR A 186 2.21 -0.55 12.01
C TYR A 186 2.48 0.35 10.79
N VAL A 187 1.57 0.39 9.82
CA VAL A 187 1.72 1.27 8.64
C VAL A 187 1.78 2.74 9.09
N ALA A 188 0.93 3.15 10.03
CA ALA A 188 0.94 4.51 10.57
C ALA A 188 2.28 4.83 11.28
N ALA A 189 2.74 3.95 12.18
CA ALA A 189 4.01 4.12 12.89
C ALA A 189 5.21 4.17 11.94
N HIS A 190 5.20 3.36 10.88
CA HIS A 190 6.24 3.33 9.85
C HIS A 190 6.36 4.67 9.13
N GLU A 191 5.24 5.25 8.68
CA GLU A 191 5.25 6.54 8.00
C GLU A 191 5.60 7.70 8.94
N ILE A 192 5.22 7.61 10.20
CA ILE A 192 5.60 8.58 11.24
C ILE A 192 7.12 8.53 11.49
N ALA A 193 7.73 7.34 11.54
CA ALA A 193 9.18 7.21 11.74
C ALA A 193 9.99 7.93 10.63
N HIS A 194 9.45 8.04 9.43
CA HIS A 194 10.07 8.78 8.33
C HIS A 194 10.15 10.30 8.54
N LEU A 195 9.42 10.86 9.49
CA LEU A 195 9.56 12.27 9.86
C LEU A 195 10.90 12.55 10.56
N HIS A 196 11.45 11.55 11.26
CA HIS A 196 12.79 11.63 11.85
C HIS A 196 13.88 11.15 10.89
N GLU A 197 13.63 10.03 10.21
CA GLU A 197 14.62 9.34 9.41
C GLU A 197 14.01 8.99 8.03
N PRO A 198 14.35 9.76 6.99
CA PRO A 198 13.80 9.56 5.65
C PRO A 198 14.12 8.19 5.02
N HIS A 199 15.17 7.53 5.50
CA HIS A 199 15.66 6.26 4.97
C HIS A 199 15.53 5.13 5.99
N HIS A 200 15.40 3.90 5.53
CA HIS A 200 15.32 2.71 6.39
C HIS A 200 16.71 2.32 6.95
N THR A 201 17.37 3.24 7.63
CA THR A 201 18.63 3.05 8.32
C THR A 201 18.46 2.24 9.61
N GLN A 202 19.54 1.90 10.29
CA GLN A 202 19.47 1.28 11.61
C GLN A 202 18.72 2.17 12.61
N GLU A 203 18.93 3.49 12.56
CA GLU A 203 18.26 4.45 13.44
C GLU A 203 16.74 4.46 13.21
N PHE A 204 16.29 4.39 11.94
CA PHE A 204 14.87 4.24 11.61
C PHE A 204 14.25 3.04 12.33
N TRP A 205 14.89 1.87 12.22
CA TRP A 205 14.37 0.65 12.84
C TRP A 205 14.39 0.69 14.35
N LEU A 206 15.43 1.25 14.97
CA LEU A 206 15.51 1.42 16.42
C LEU A 206 14.40 2.35 16.94
N ARG A 207 14.10 3.44 16.25
CA ARG A 207 12.99 4.33 16.61
C ARG A 207 11.64 3.63 16.51
N LEU A 208 11.43 2.89 15.43
CA LEU A 208 10.20 2.13 15.24
C LEU A 208 10.05 1.04 16.30
N GLU A 209 11.12 0.34 16.65
CA GLU A 209 11.14 -0.69 17.69
C GLU A 209 10.80 -0.13 19.09
N ARG A 210 11.34 1.02 19.45
CA ARG A 210 11.00 1.71 20.71
C ARG A 210 9.51 2.04 20.80
N ALA A 211 8.92 2.50 19.69
CA ALA A 211 7.49 2.82 19.64
C ALA A 211 6.60 1.57 19.51
N MET A 212 7.12 0.51 18.91
CA MET A 212 6.38 -0.71 18.57
C MET A 212 7.33 -1.93 18.61
N PRO A 213 7.54 -2.56 19.76
CA PRO A 213 8.51 -3.66 19.91
C PRO A 213 8.23 -4.88 19.01
N ASP A 214 6.99 -5.10 18.63
CA ASP A 214 6.55 -6.20 17.74
C ASP A 214 6.52 -5.80 16.25
N TYR A 215 7.15 -4.67 15.87
CA TYR A 215 7.12 -4.17 14.48
C TYR A 215 7.62 -5.19 13.45
N ALA A 216 8.62 -5.99 13.80
CA ALA A 216 9.19 -7.00 12.90
C ALA A 216 8.16 -8.07 12.50
N GLN A 217 7.35 -8.54 13.47
CA GLN A 217 6.27 -9.49 13.22
C GLN A 217 5.17 -8.89 12.34
N ARG A 218 4.81 -7.61 12.59
CA ARG A 218 3.80 -6.89 11.81
C ARG A 218 4.28 -6.63 10.37
N LYS A 219 5.57 -6.27 10.21
CA LYS A 219 6.24 -6.12 8.91
C LYS A 219 6.19 -7.41 8.10
N THR A 220 6.56 -8.53 8.72
CA THR A 220 6.51 -9.86 8.09
C THR A 220 5.09 -10.22 7.68
N TRP A 221 4.11 -10.03 8.57
CA TRP A 221 2.70 -10.26 8.26
C TRP A 221 2.24 -9.45 7.03
N LEU A 222 2.59 -8.16 6.98
CA LEU A 222 2.21 -7.28 5.87
C LEU A 222 2.88 -7.71 4.55
N ALA A 223 4.13 -8.14 4.60
CA ALA A 223 4.87 -8.64 3.44
C ALA A 223 4.23 -9.92 2.87
N GLU A 224 3.86 -10.86 3.72
CA GLU A 224 3.31 -12.17 3.32
C GLU A 224 1.83 -12.12 2.92
N ARG A 225 1.03 -11.30 3.61
CA ARG A 225 -0.45 -11.34 3.50
C ARG A 225 -1.06 -10.06 2.93
N GLY A 226 -0.29 -8.97 2.85
CA GLY A 226 -0.79 -7.71 2.32
C GLY A 226 -1.27 -7.79 0.88
N VAL A 227 -0.63 -8.62 0.05
CA VAL A 227 -1.03 -8.84 -1.34
C VAL A 227 -2.45 -9.41 -1.44
N GLY A 228 -2.85 -10.28 -0.52
CA GLY A 228 -4.19 -10.91 -0.49
C GLY A 228 -5.33 -9.98 -0.06
N VAL A 229 -5.03 -8.73 0.33
CA VAL A 229 -6.01 -7.73 0.74
C VAL A 229 -6.53 -6.91 -0.46
N GLU A 230 -5.95 -7.08 -1.63
CA GLU A 230 -6.32 -6.38 -2.86
C GLU A 230 -7.55 -7.03 -3.51
N GLY A 231 -8.71 -6.41 -3.44
CA GLY A 231 -9.89 -7.00 -4.04
C GLY A 231 -11.12 -6.08 -4.06
N LEU A 232 -11.05 -5.02 -4.86
CA LEU A 232 -12.19 -4.25 -5.34
C LEU A 232 -12.10 -4.10 -6.85
#